data_1b64f327e38618e1b549178f9d89a21f
#
_entry.id   1b64f327e38618e1b549178f9d89a21f
#
_cell.length_a   1.000
_cell.length_b   1.000
_cell.length_c   1.000
_cell.angle_alpha   90.00
_cell.angle_beta   90.00
_cell.angle_gamma   90.00
#
_symmetry.space_group_name_H-M   'P 1'
#
loop_
_entity.id
_entity.type
_entity.pdbx_description
1 polymer ?
#
loop_
_entity_poly.entity_id
_entity_poly.type
_entity_poly.pdbx_seq_one_letter_code
_entity_poly.pdbx_strand_id
1 'polypeptide(L)'
;ENRSKFNVWTLELPAPESGIDDPRANIFTRTNFGLTYNSLDLDRYVLAFDNKSIRSAAMSAPYDYLIFIFNSTKYGGGGIYNLWATCYSDAEEAEQSWWPDYVFVHEFGHSLAGLADEYYASAIVYNEFYPVDVEPWEPNITALLKPATLKWQKFVSSTTPVPTPWQKEQYDAMDPKNAEERGAFLKSQTYWNQVGAFQGAGYASTGLYRPMLDCRMFSKSLTPFCRVCQEAIEQVIRFHTE
;
A
#
# COMPACT_ATOMS: atom_id res chain seq x y z
N GLU A 1 -10.04 -16.90 -5.63
CA GLU A 1 -9.30 -18.03 -6.23
C GLU A 1 -8.22 -18.58 -5.29
N ASN A 2 -7.46 -17.71 -4.61
CA ASN A 2 -6.36 -18.12 -3.73
C ASN A 2 -6.74 -18.31 -2.24
N ARG A 3 -8.02 -18.22 -1.88
CA ARG A 3 -8.45 -18.27 -0.47
C ARG A 3 -8.00 -19.54 0.28
N SER A 4 -8.00 -20.68 -0.39
CA SER A 4 -7.59 -21.97 0.19
C SER A 4 -6.07 -22.10 0.41
N LYS A 5 -5.28 -21.14 -0.06
CA LYS A 5 -3.83 -21.10 0.10
C LYS A 5 -3.39 -20.30 1.33
N PHE A 6 -4.33 -19.70 2.05
CA PHE A 6 -4.06 -18.94 3.27
C PHE A 6 -4.63 -19.64 4.48
N ASN A 7 -3.79 -19.80 5.50
CA ASN A 7 -4.21 -20.12 6.87
C ASN A 7 -4.13 -18.84 7.67
N VAL A 8 -5.22 -18.47 8.33
CA VAL A 8 -5.29 -17.25 9.13
C VAL A 8 -5.42 -17.65 10.61
N TRP A 9 -4.50 -17.17 11.41
CA TRP A 9 -4.50 -17.33 12.86
C TRP A 9 -4.70 -15.98 13.51
N THR A 10 -5.57 -15.91 14.50
CA THR A 10 -5.80 -14.70 15.29
C THR A 10 -5.24 -14.90 16.68
N LEU A 11 -4.40 -13.98 17.12
CA LEU A 11 -3.91 -13.91 18.49
C LEU A 11 -4.53 -12.69 19.16
N GLU A 12 -5.41 -12.93 20.13
CA GLU A 12 -5.97 -11.87 20.95
C GLU A 12 -5.03 -11.59 22.12
N LEU A 13 -4.36 -10.47 22.07
CA LEU A 13 -3.34 -10.06 23.05
C LEU A 13 -3.77 -8.70 23.64
N PRO A 14 -4.60 -8.70 24.67
CA PRO A 14 -5.05 -7.46 25.30
C PRO A 14 -3.86 -6.67 25.81
N ALA A 15 -3.77 -5.41 25.41
CA ALA A 15 -2.80 -4.46 25.95
C ALA A 15 -3.28 -3.92 27.31
N PRO A 16 -2.35 -3.49 28.18
CA PRO A 16 -2.72 -2.86 29.46
C PRO A 16 -3.57 -1.60 29.30
N GLU A 17 -3.39 -0.88 28.18
CA GLU A 17 -4.13 0.33 27.82
C GLU A 17 -4.61 0.24 26.37
N SER A 18 -5.77 0.85 26.08
CA SER A 18 -6.31 0.92 24.73
C SER A 18 -5.58 1.97 23.90
N GLY A 19 -5.40 1.70 22.60
CA GLY A 19 -4.72 2.59 21.69
C GLY A 19 -3.23 2.27 21.50
N ILE A 20 -2.52 3.20 20.89
CA ILE A 20 -1.09 3.13 20.63
C ILE A 20 -0.46 4.51 20.85
N ASP A 21 0.86 4.59 20.85
CA ASP A 21 1.57 5.84 21.00
C ASP A 21 1.28 6.80 19.84
N ASP A 22 1.09 8.08 20.13
CA ASP A 22 1.09 9.21 19.19
C ASP A 22 1.94 10.36 19.78
N PRO A 23 3.26 10.33 19.62
CA PRO A 23 4.16 11.30 20.22
C PRO A 23 3.86 12.76 19.84
N ARG A 24 3.40 13.03 18.61
CA ARG A 24 3.01 14.39 18.20
C ARG A 24 1.78 14.91 18.94
N ALA A 25 0.90 14.02 19.36
CA ALA A 25 -0.25 14.35 20.20
C ALA A 25 0.09 14.27 21.71
N ASN A 26 1.34 14.00 22.08
CA ASN A 26 1.79 13.74 23.45
C ASN A 26 1.02 12.59 24.13
N ILE A 27 0.67 11.55 23.36
CA ILE A 27 0.00 10.33 23.81
C ILE A 27 1.05 9.22 23.90
N PHE A 28 1.17 8.62 25.09
CA PHE A 28 2.05 7.49 25.35
C PHE A 28 1.25 6.41 26.08
N THR A 29 1.13 5.26 25.43
CA THR A 29 0.23 4.17 25.81
C THR A 29 1.05 2.90 26.08
N ARG A 30 0.72 2.16 27.11
CA ARG A 30 1.35 0.85 27.36
C ARG A 30 0.81 -0.20 26.39
N THR A 31 1.40 -0.22 25.18
CA THR A 31 1.05 -1.15 24.11
C THR A 31 1.93 -2.40 24.14
N ASN A 32 1.44 -3.52 23.57
CA ASN A 32 2.13 -4.80 23.64
C ASN A 32 3.39 -4.87 22.78
N PHE A 33 3.51 -4.13 21.68
CA PHE A 33 4.55 -4.33 20.67
C PHE A 33 5.31 -3.05 20.32
N GLY A 34 5.17 -2.01 21.15
CA GLY A 34 5.77 -0.72 20.86
C GLY A 34 5.22 -0.12 19.56
N LEU A 35 3.91 -0.27 19.33
CA LEU A 35 3.22 0.36 18.20
C LEU A 35 3.16 1.86 18.41
N THR A 36 3.56 2.61 17.39
CA THR A 36 3.53 4.08 17.47
C THR A 36 3.22 4.72 16.13
N TYR A 37 2.39 5.74 16.15
CA TYR A 37 2.30 6.72 15.07
C TYR A 37 3.60 7.51 14.93
N ASN A 38 3.65 8.37 13.95
CA ASN A 38 4.77 9.26 13.65
C ASN A 38 6.09 8.53 13.34
N SER A 39 6.03 7.23 13.01
CA SER A 39 7.19 6.47 12.56
C SER A 39 7.81 7.14 11.32
N LEU A 40 9.14 7.22 11.29
CA LEU A 40 9.90 7.90 10.23
C LEU A 40 9.49 9.36 9.99
N ASP A 41 9.02 10.02 11.06
CA ASP A 41 8.53 11.40 11.05
C ASP A 41 7.26 11.63 10.17
N LEU A 42 6.49 10.58 9.89
CA LEU A 42 5.25 10.64 9.12
C LEU A 42 4.04 10.46 10.03
N ASP A 43 3.13 11.42 10.03
CA ASP A 43 2.04 11.54 11.00
C ASP A 43 1.19 10.28 11.16
N ARG A 44 0.89 9.60 10.05
CA ARG A 44 -0.01 8.43 10.02
C ARG A 44 0.70 7.09 9.81
N TYR A 45 2.02 7.12 9.70
CA TYR A 45 2.78 5.87 9.53
C TYR A 45 2.98 5.19 10.87
N VAL A 46 2.53 3.95 10.97
CA VAL A 46 2.57 3.17 12.21
C VAL A 46 3.49 1.98 12.04
N LEU A 47 4.48 1.87 12.91
CA LEU A 47 5.35 0.70 12.98
C LEU A 47 5.35 0.11 14.40
N ALA A 48 5.76 -1.16 14.48
CA ALA A 48 5.98 -1.88 15.72
C ALA A 48 7.47 -2.04 15.98
N PHE A 49 7.94 -1.68 17.17
CA PHE A 49 9.38 -1.61 17.48
C PHE A 49 9.88 -2.68 18.46
N ASP A 50 9.00 -3.28 19.26
CA ASP A 50 9.40 -4.36 20.18
C ASP A 50 9.44 -5.72 19.48
N ASN A 51 10.48 -5.93 18.69
CA ASN A 51 10.66 -7.17 17.92
C ASN A 51 10.73 -8.42 18.82
N LYS A 52 11.23 -8.30 20.06
CA LYS A 52 11.30 -9.44 20.99
C LYS A 52 9.89 -9.90 21.39
N SER A 53 9.04 -8.98 21.83
CA SER A 53 7.65 -9.29 22.20
C SER A 53 6.86 -9.80 21.02
N ILE A 54 7.05 -9.22 19.83
CA ILE A 54 6.44 -9.67 18.56
C ILE A 54 6.78 -11.13 18.29
N ARG A 55 8.07 -11.48 18.27
CA ARG A 55 8.51 -12.85 17.99
C ARG A 55 8.04 -13.83 19.05
N SER A 56 8.06 -13.43 20.33
CA SER A 56 7.56 -14.27 21.42
C SER A 56 6.07 -14.57 21.29
N ALA A 57 5.26 -13.60 20.93
CA ALA A 57 3.83 -13.81 20.70
C ALA A 57 3.58 -14.66 19.45
N ALA A 58 4.25 -14.37 18.35
CA ALA A 58 4.09 -15.06 17.07
C ALA A 58 4.47 -16.55 17.13
N MET A 59 5.34 -16.97 18.07
CA MET A 59 5.66 -18.38 18.27
C MET A 59 4.46 -19.27 18.65
N SER A 60 3.34 -18.66 19.04
CA SER A 60 2.10 -19.38 19.40
C SER A 60 1.35 -19.98 18.18
N ALA A 61 1.71 -19.57 16.95
CA ALA A 61 1.11 -20.08 15.72
C ALA A 61 2.16 -20.16 14.60
N PRO A 62 2.04 -21.09 13.65
CA PRO A 62 2.86 -21.04 12.45
C PRO A 62 2.48 -19.83 11.61
N TYR A 63 3.47 -19.08 11.11
CA TYR A 63 3.24 -17.87 10.31
C TYR A 63 4.35 -17.62 9.30
N ASP A 64 3.97 -17.08 8.16
CA ASP A 64 4.88 -16.48 7.18
C ASP A 64 4.85 -14.95 7.30
N TYR A 65 3.66 -14.38 7.55
CA TYR A 65 3.42 -12.94 7.63
C TYR A 65 2.64 -12.57 8.88
N LEU A 66 2.87 -11.37 9.38
CA LEU A 66 2.20 -10.82 10.55
C LEU A 66 1.45 -9.54 10.20
N ILE A 67 0.27 -9.38 10.76
CA ILE A 67 -0.51 -8.15 10.67
C ILE A 67 -0.96 -7.75 12.07
N PHE A 68 -0.66 -6.51 12.45
CA PHE A 68 -1.09 -5.93 13.71
C PHE A 68 -2.33 -5.08 13.48
N ILE A 69 -3.42 -5.44 14.12
CA ILE A 69 -4.63 -4.62 14.16
C ILE A 69 -4.66 -3.94 15.53
N PHE A 70 -4.70 -2.61 15.54
CA PHE A 70 -4.72 -1.83 16.76
C PHE A 70 -5.93 -0.90 16.83
N ASN A 71 -6.46 -0.70 18.04
CA ASN A 71 -7.61 0.17 18.26
C ASN A 71 -7.18 1.64 18.21
N SER A 72 -7.75 2.39 17.30
CA SER A 72 -7.54 3.84 17.18
C SER A 72 -8.60 4.47 16.30
N THR A 73 -9.06 5.67 16.65
CA THR A 73 -9.91 6.53 15.80
C THR A 73 -9.10 7.30 14.77
N LYS A 74 -7.77 7.40 14.94
CA LYS A 74 -6.90 8.04 13.97
C LYS A 74 -6.53 7.06 12.87
N TYR A 75 -6.82 7.46 11.63
CA TYR A 75 -6.39 6.73 10.43
C TYR A 75 -4.87 6.51 10.40
N GLY A 76 -4.43 5.28 10.14
CA GLY A 76 -3.02 4.98 10.03
C GLY A 76 -2.74 3.50 9.79
N GLY A 77 -1.52 3.24 9.38
CA GLY A 77 -1.01 1.92 9.10
C GLY A 77 0.40 2.00 8.55
N GLY A 78 0.96 0.86 8.18
CA GLY A 78 2.27 0.73 7.56
C GLY A 78 2.54 -0.71 7.17
N GLY A 79 3.29 -0.92 6.09
CA GLY A 79 3.70 -2.25 5.65
C GLY A 79 5.18 -2.29 5.32
N ILE A 80 5.90 -3.26 5.86
CA ILE A 80 7.31 -3.49 5.56
C ILE A 80 7.45 -4.85 4.89
N TYR A 81 8.02 -4.85 3.70
CA TYR A 81 8.21 -6.07 2.91
C TYR A 81 8.88 -7.17 3.71
N ASN A 82 8.28 -8.37 3.62
CA ASN A 82 8.75 -9.59 4.29
C ASN A 82 8.91 -9.47 5.82
N LEU A 83 8.18 -8.55 6.44
CA LEU A 83 8.23 -8.34 7.88
C LEU A 83 6.84 -8.35 8.51
N TRP A 84 6.12 -7.24 8.45
CA TRP A 84 4.74 -7.13 8.96
C TRP A 84 4.00 -5.95 8.35
N ALA A 85 2.68 -5.96 8.51
CA ALA A 85 1.82 -4.81 8.30
C ALA A 85 1.17 -4.39 9.62
N THR A 86 0.81 -3.12 9.71
CA THR A 86 0.01 -2.56 10.80
C THR A 86 -1.22 -1.89 10.21
N CYS A 87 -2.35 -1.99 10.88
CA CYS A 87 -3.60 -1.43 10.43
C CYS A 87 -4.42 -0.93 11.62
N TYR A 88 -4.90 0.31 11.55
CA TYR A 88 -5.85 0.80 12.53
C TYR A 88 -7.21 0.11 12.36
N SER A 89 -7.93 -0.03 13.46
CA SER A 89 -9.33 -0.41 13.48
C SER A 89 -10.03 0.44 14.51
N ASP A 90 -11.09 1.11 14.11
CA ASP A 90 -11.98 1.82 15.02
C ASP A 90 -13.19 0.94 15.29
N ALA A 91 -13.31 0.48 16.52
CA ALA A 91 -14.41 -0.40 16.91
C ALA A 91 -15.80 0.28 16.85
N GLU A 92 -15.86 1.61 16.95
CA GLU A 92 -17.10 2.37 16.86
C GLU A 92 -17.49 2.68 15.41
N GLU A 93 -16.53 2.82 14.50
CA GLU A 93 -16.74 3.08 13.07
C GLU A 93 -16.66 1.83 12.18
N ALA A 94 -16.15 0.72 12.68
CA ALA A 94 -15.89 -0.49 11.88
C ALA A 94 -17.12 -1.04 11.15
N GLU A 95 -18.32 -0.83 11.69
CA GLU A 95 -19.58 -1.21 11.04
C GLU A 95 -20.06 -0.23 9.96
N GLN A 96 -19.50 0.98 9.94
CA GLN A 96 -19.95 2.08 9.06
C GLN A 96 -18.91 2.55 8.06
N SER A 97 -17.64 2.16 8.22
CA SER A 97 -16.53 2.65 7.41
C SER A 97 -15.78 1.50 6.74
N TRP A 98 -15.56 1.60 5.42
CA TRP A 98 -14.74 0.66 4.65
C TRP A 98 -13.22 1.00 4.73
N TRP A 99 -12.83 2.05 5.43
CA TRP A 99 -11.45 2.51 5.52
C TRP A 99 -10.49 1.50 6.16
N PRO A 100 -10.84 0.81 7.26
CA PRO A 100 -9.99 -0.22 7.83
C PRO A 100 -9.70 -1.36 6.84
N ASP A 101 -10.73 -1.81 6.10
CA ASP A 101 -10.57 -2.86 5.08
C ASP A 101 -9.63 -2.40 3.94
N TYR A 102 -9.74 -1.13 3.54
CA TYR A 102 -8.84 -0.56 2.54
C TYR A 102 -7.40 -0.59 3.04
N VAL A 103 -7.12 -0.05 4.25
CA VAL A 103 -5.77 0.05 4.82
C VAL A 103 -5.20 -1.35 5.02
N PHE A 104 -5.96 -2.27 5.58
CA PHE A 104 -5.53 -3.65 5.78
C PHE A 104 -4.99 -4.28 4.48
N VAL A 105 -5.76 -4.22 3.41
CA VAL A 105 -5.38 -4.81 2.12
C VAL A 105 -4.21 -4.07 1.47
N HIS A 106 -4.17 -2.74 1.58
CA HIS A 106 -3.10 -1.89 1.04
C HIS A 106 -1.76 -2.20 1.73
N GLU A 107 -1.71 -2.14 3.06
CA GLU A 107 -0.48 -2.40 3.83
C GLU A 107 -0.03 -3.86 3.72
N PHE A 108 -0.97 -4.78 3.59
CA PHE A 108 -0.64 -6.17 3.29
C PHE A 108 0.02 -6.31 1.91
N GLY A 109 -0.39 -5.53 0.92
CA GLY A 109 0.28 -5.47 -0.39
C GLY A 109 1.76 -5.10 -0.28
N HIS A 110 2.11 -4.12 0.56
CA HIS A 110 3.50 -3.77 0.84
C HIS A 110 4.24 -4.93 1.52
N SER A 111 3.69 -5.47 2.60
CA SER A 111 4.40 -6.46 3.41
C SER A 111 4.52 -7.82 2.73
N LEU A 112 3.51 -8.28 1.99
CA LEU A 112 3.49 -9.56 1.31
C LEU A 112 4.30 -9.56 0.02
N ALA A 113 4.05 -8.58 -0.86
CA ALA A 113 4.54 -8.62 -2.23
C ALA A 113 5.51 -7.48 -2.59
N GLY A 114 5.91 -6.68 -1.61
CA GLY A 114 6.83 -5.56 -1.83
C GLY A 114 6.29 -4.54 -2.83
N LEU A 115 4.97 -4.31 -2.84
CA LEU A 115 4.38 -3.32 -3.70
C LEU A 115 4.76 -1.91 -3.23
N ALA A 116 5.07 -1.03 -4.15
CA ALA A 116 5.22 0.39 -3.88
C ALA A 116 3.86 1.09 -3.85
N ASP A 117 3.80 2.24 -3.19
CA ASP A 117 2.73 3.19 -3.41
C ASP A 117 2.76 3.71 -4.85
N GLU A 118 1.63 3.64 -5.53
CA GLU A 118 1.49 4.16 -6.89
C GLU A 118 1.04 5.63 -6.89
N TYR A 119 0.64 6.20 -5.73
CA TYR A 119 0.29 7.60 -5.62
C TYR A 119 1.53 8.51 -5.55
N TYR A 120 1.36 9.76 -5.99
CA TYR A 120 2.43 10.75 -6.06
C TYR A 120 2.03 12.12 -5.49
N ALA A 121 0.74 12.35 -5.29
CA ALA A 121 0.21 13.56 -4.67
C ALA A 121 -0.49 13.20 -3.36
N SER A 122 0.20 13.34 -2.26
CA SER A 122 -0.32 13.06 -0.92
C SER A 122 0.28 14.05 0.08
N ALA A 123 -0.41 14.28 1.19
CA ALA A 123 0.16 15.01 2.33
C ALA A 123 1.34 14.23 2.99
N ILE A 124 1.49 12.96 2.61
CA ILE A 124 2.60 12.11 3.00
C ILE A 124 3.38 11.81 1.72
N VAL A 125 4.21 12.73 1.32
CA VAL A 125 5.12 12.55 0.19
C VAL A 125 6.53 12.51 0.78
N TYR A 126 7.22 11.39 0.56
CA TYR A 126 8.65 11.31 0.78
C TYR A 126 9.35 12.07 -0.34
N ASN A 127 9.84 13.23 -0.08
CA ASN A 127 10.69 13.91 -1.04
C ASN A 127 11.97 13.07 -1.23
N GLU A 128 12.32 12.78 -2.48
CA GLU A 128 13.55 12.06 -2.85
C GLU A 128 13.66 10.63 -2.31
N PHE A 129 12.52 9.95 -2.06
CA PHE A 129 12.52 8.55 -1.61
C PHE A 129 13.17 7.61 -2.64
N TYR A 130 12.92 7.84 -3.92
CA TYR A 130 13.54 7.09 -5.01
C TYR A 130 14.63 7.95 -5.66
N PRO A 131 15.90 7.44 -5.71
CA PRO A 131 16.96 8.14 -6.38
C PRO A 131 16.66 8.35 -7.88
N VAL A 132 17.04 9.50 -8.42
CA VAL A 132 16.92 9.79 -9.85
C VAL A 132 17.76 8.79 -10.66
N ASP A 133 17.25 8.35 -11.80
CA ASP A 133 17.92 7.42 -12.71
C ASP A 133 18.25 6.05 -12.11
N VAL A 134 17.59 5.67 -11.03
CA VAL A 134 17.65 4.32 -10.45
C VAL A 134 16.32 3.63 -10.65
N GLU A 135 16.36 2.43 -11.22
CA GLU A 135 15.15 1.62 -11.37
C GLU A 135 14.72 1.09 -10.00
N PRO A 136 13.50 1.41 -9.51
CA PRO A 136 12.99 0.85 -8.26
C PRO A 136 12.94 -0.67 -8.30
N TRP A 137 13.15 -1.34 -7.18
CA TRP A 137 13.07 -2.80 -7.12
C TRP A 137 11.62 -3.31 -7.07
N GLU A 138 10.69 -2.48 -6.62
CA GLU A 138 9.28 -2.83 -6.49
C GLU A 138 8.65 -3.19 -7.84
N PRO A 139 7.79 -4.21 -7.89
CA PRO A 139 7.30 -4.76 -9.14
C PRO A 139 6.32 -3.84 -9.88
N ASN A 140 5.65 -2.93 -9.18
CA ASN A 140 4.53 -2.14 -9.69
C ASN A 140 4.87 -0.67 -9.99
N ILE A 141 6.13 -0.27 -9.88
CA ILE A 141 6.59 1.05 -10.34
C ILE A 141 7.88 0.92 -11.15
N THR A 142 8.17 1.90 -12.00
CA THR A 142 9.38 1.93 -12.84
C THR A 142 9.84 3.34 -13.08
N ALA A 143 11.16 3.56 -13.15
CA ALA A 143 11.76 4.79 -13.67
C ALA A 143 11.77 4.83 -15.21
N LEU A 144 11.38 3.74 -15.85
CA LEU A 144 11.29 3.58 -17.32
C LEU A 144 12.59 3.94 -18.05
N LEU A 145 13.73 3.66 -17.43
CA LEU A 145 15.05 3.98 -17.99
C LEU A 145 15.30 3.31 -19.34
N LYS A 146 14.70 2.14 -19.55
CA LYS A 146 14.74 1.38 -20.80
C LYS A 146 13.33 0.88 -21.13
N PRO A 147 12.54 1.59 -21.92
CA PRO A 147 11.15 1.19 -22.25
C PRO A 147 11.03 -0.24 -22.79
N ALA A 148 12.02 -0.71 -23.54
CA ALA A 148 12.03 -2.08 -24.08
C ALA A 148 12.18 -3.19 -23.01
N THR A 149 12.55 -2.83 -21.77
CA THR A 149 12.72 -3.76 -20.64
C THR A 149 11.75 -3.46 -19.49
N LEU A 150 10.58 -2.92 -19.81
CA LEU A 150 9.54 -2.65 -18.83
C LEU A 150 9.20 -3.91 -18.03
N LYS A 151 9.22 -3.84 -16.70
CA LYS A 151 9.01 -4.98 -15.78
C LYS A 151 7.74 -5.80 -16.08
N TRP A 152 6.70 -5.11 -16.52
CA TRP A 152 5.40 -5.74 -16.84
C TRP A 152 5.06 -5.71 -18.33
N GLN A 153 6.07 -5.70 -19.21
CA GLN A 153 5.90 -5.68 -20.67
C GLN A 153 4.95 -6.77 -21.17
N LYS A 154 4.96 -7.95 -20.54
CA LYS A 154 4.09 -9.09 -20.91
C LYS A 154 2.58 -8.78 -20.82
N PHE A 155 2.18 -7.75 -20.10
CA PHE A 155 0.78 -7.33 -19.94
C PHE A 155 0.41 -6.13 -20.80
N VAL A 156 1.37 -5.48 -21.45
CA VAL A 156 1.13 -4.30 -22.28
C VAL A 156 0.72 -4.73 -23.67
N SER A 157 -0.44 -4.24 -24.14
CA SER A 157 -0.89 -4.47 -25.51
C SER A 157 0.06 -3.82 -26.51
N SER A 158 0.25 -4.44 -27.67
CA SER A 158 1.05 -3.87 -28.76
C SER A 158 0.53 -2.52 -29.28
N THR A 159 -0.72 -2.17 -28.97
CA THR A 159 -1.35 -0.89 -29.33
C THR A 159 -1.26 0.16 -28.23
N THR A 160 -0.78 -0.19 -27.05
CA THR A 160 -0.60 0.75 -25.94
C THR A 160 0.80 1.35 -25.97
N PRO A 161 0.94 2.67 -26.16
CA PRO A 161 2.25 3.31 -26.18
C PRO A 161 2.89 3.30 -24.80
N VAL A 162 4.24 3.24 -24.76
CA VAL A 162 5.05 3.32 -23.54
C VAL A 162 6.08 4.43 -23.73
N PRO A 163 6.05 5.51 -22.92
CA PRO A 163 5.10 5.81 -21.85
C PRO A 163 3.67 6.01 -22.37
N THR A 164 2.67 5.72 -21.50
CA THR A 164 1.26 5.79 -21.85
C THR A 164 0.69 7.18 -21.54
N PRO A 165 0.16 7.91 -22.51
CA PRO A 165 -0.38 9.25 -22.28
C PRO A 165 -1.68 9.22 -21.50
N TRP A 166 -1.87 10.17 -20.59
CA TRP A 166 -3.10 10.43 -19.88
C TRP A 166 -3.20 11.90 -19.46
N GLN A 167 -4.37 12.36 -19.10
CA GLN A 167 -4.62 13.77 -18.78
C GLN A 167 -4.22 14.11 -17.33
N LYS A 168 -2.93 13.87 -17.01
CA LYS A 168 -2.38 14.03 -15.67
C LYS A 168 -2.58 15.43 -15.10
N GLU A 169 -2.30 16.46 -15.88
CA GLU A 169 -2.40 17.87 -15.44
C GLU A 169 -3.84 18.23 -15.02
N GLN A 170 -4.83 17.71 -15.75
CA GLN A 170 -6.24 17.92 -15.40
C GLN A 170 -6.59 17.19 -14.09
N TYR A 171 -6.12 15.94 -13.92
CA TYR A 171 -6.30 15.19 -12.68
C TYR A 171 -5.64 15.90 -11.49
N ASP A 172 -4.46 16.45 -11.66
CA ASP A 172 -3.71 17.15 -10.61
C ASP A 172 -4.41 18.46 -10.19
N ALA A 173 -5.14 19.09 -11.10
CA ALA A 173 -5.91 20.30 -10.82
C ALA A 173 -7.25 20.04 -10.10
N MET A 174 -7.69 18.79 -10.00
CA MET A 174 -8.96 18.44 -9.32
C MET A 174 -8.79 18.48 -7.79
N ASP A 175 -9.88 18.73 -7.07
CA ASP A 175 -9.88 18.65 -5.61
C ASP A 175 -9.48 17.23 -5.15
N PRO A 176 -8.37 17.09 -4.40
CA PRO A 176 -7.91 15.79 -3.93
C PRO A 176 -8.90 15.11 -2.96
N LYS A 177 -9.83 15.86 -2.37
CA LYS A 177 -10.86 15.33 -1.47
C LYS A 177 -12.08 14.78 -2.22
N ASN A 178 -12.26 15.11 -3.49
CA ASN A 178 -13.37 14.64 -4.30
C ASN A 178 -13.01 13.30 -4.98
N ALA A 179 -13.03 12.22 -4.21
CA ALA A 179 -12.66 10.88 -4.68
C ALA A 179 -13.60 10.38 -5.80
N GLU A 180 -14.88 10.73 -5.76
CA GLU A 180 -15.86 10.32 -6.77
C GLU A 180 -15.56 10.95 -8.13
N GLU A 181 -15.38 12.26 -8.17
CA GLU A 181 -15.06 12.99 -9.41
C GLU A 181 -13.73 12.53 -10.00
N ARG A 182 -12.70 12.39 -9.16
CA ARG A 182 -11.39 11.87 -9.58
C ARG A 182 -11.49 10.45 -10.12
N GLY A 183 -12.26 9.57 -9.49
CA GLY A 183 -12.50 8.22 -9.96
C GLY A 183 -13.26 8.18 -11.29
N ALA A 184 -14.27 9.02 -11.47
CA ALA A 184 -14.99 9.17 -12.73
C ALA A 184 -14.07 9.69 -13.85
N PHE A 185 -13.22 10.66 -13.54
CA PHE A 185 -12.23 11.18 -14.48
C PHE A 185 -11.23 10.11 -14.94
N LEU A 186 -10.69 9.30 -14.04
CA LEU A 186 -9.80 8.19 -14.41
C LEU A 186 -10.50 7.20 -15.34
N LYS A 187 -11.77 6.88 -15.06
CA LYS A 187 -12.59 5.97 -15.88
C LYS A 187 -12.87 6.52 -17.29
N SER A 188 -12.85 7.83 -17.48
CA SER A 188 -13.07 8.47 -18.78
C SER A 188 -11.83 8.48 -19.70
N GLN A 189 -10.66 8.11 -19.18
CA GLN A 189 -9.42 8.15 -19.95
C GLN A 189 -9.36 7.08 -21.04
N THR A 190 -8.71 7.39 -22.17
CA THR A 190 -8.56 6.50 -23.32
C THR A 190 -7.99 5.12 -22.97
N TYR A 191 -7.05 5.08 -22.03
CA TYR A 191 -6.37 3.85 -21.62
C TYR A 191 -6.88 3.30 -20.28
N TRP A 192 -8.11 3.64 -19.90
CA TRP A 192 -8.76 3.02 -18.74
C TRP A 192 -8.79 1.50 -18.87
N ASN A 193 -8.50 0.79 -17.78
CA ASN A 193 -8.39 -0.68 -17.70
C ASN A 193 -7.29 -1.30 -18.60
N GLN A 194 -6.38 -0.51 -19.14
CA GLN A 194 -5.24 -1.03 -19.88
C GLN A 194 -3.97 -0.96 -19.05
N VAL A 195 -3.11 -1.96 -19.19
CA VAL A 195 -1.77 -1.92 -18.64
C VAL A 195 -0.88 -1.11 -19.58
N GLY A 196 -0.16 -0.14 -19.01
CA GLY A 196 0.75 0.74 -19.70
C GLY A 196 1.89 1.19 -18.80
N ALA A 197 2.37 2.43 -18.99
CA ALA A 197 3.29 3.11 -18.09
C ALA A 197 2.83 4.57 -17.92
N PHE A 198 2.05 4.81 -16.88
CA PHE A 198 1.41 6.09 -16.60
C PHE A 198 2.27 6.92 -15.65
N GLN A 199 2.68 8.11 -16.06
CA GLN A 199 3.52 8.98 -15.25
C GLN A 199 2.84 9.37 -13.93
N GLY A 200 3.63 9.38 -12.86
CA GLY A 200 3.23 9.67 -11.49
C GLY A 200 3.06 8.37 -10.69
N ALA A 201 4.04 8.09 -9.82
CA ALA A 201 4.10 6.94 -8.92
C ALA A 201 5.16 7.19 -7.84
N GLY A 202 5.19 6.37 -6.79
CA GLY A 202 6.27 6.35 -5.81
C GLY A 202 6.56 7.72 -5.20
N TYR A 203 5.52 8.49 -4.88
CA TYR A 203 5.59 9.85 -4.34
C TYR A 203 6.15 10.90 -5.31
N ALA A 204 6.56 10.51 -6.54
CA ALA A 204 7.11 11.40 -7.55
C ALA A 204 6.09 11.69 -8.65
N SER A 205 5.78 12.97 -8.86
CA SER A 205 4.86 13.41 -9.92
C SER A 205 5.43 13.16 -11.33
N THR A 206 6.75 13.10 -11.45
CA THR A 206 7.48 12.89 -12.71
C THR A 206 8.62 11.90 -12.50
N GLY A 207 9.08 11.26 -13.58
CA GLY A 207 10.22 10.35 -13.54
C GLY A 207 9.90 8.92 -13.10
N LEU A 208 8.76 8.69 -12.43
CA LEU A 208 8.25 7.36 -12.10
C LEU A 208 6.90 7.11 -12.75
N TYR A 209 6.64 5.83 -13.04
CA TYR A 209 5.47 5.38 -13.76
C TYR A 209 4.83 4.19 -13.06
N ARG A 210 3.51 4.13 -13.10
CA ARG A 210 2.68 3.02 -12.59
C ARG A 210 2.00 2.26 -13.73
N PRO A 211 1.57 1.01 -13.49
CA PRO A 211 1.08 0.15 -14.58
C PRO A 211 -0.33 0.45 -15.06
N MET A 212 -1.19 0.99 -14.20
CA MET A 212 -2.58 1.31 -14.54
C MET A 212 -2.99 2.66 -13.98
N LEU A 213 -4.06 3.23 -14.53
CA LEU A 213 -4.57 4.54 -14.10
C LEU A 213 -5.10 4.52 -12.67
N ASP A 214 -5.70 3.41 -12.24
CA ASP A 214 -6.17 3.23 -10.87
C ASP A 214 -5.85 1.83 -10.34
N CYS A 215 -5.58 1.74 -9.06
CA CYS A 215 -5.15 0.54 -8.36
C CYS A 215 -5.38 0.71 -6.85
N ARG A 216 -5.47 -0.40 -6.12
CA ARG A 216 -5.45 -0.39 -4.64
C ARG A 216 -4.23 0.37 -4.07
N MET A 217 -3.09 0.35 -4.78
CA MET A 217 -1.87 1.05 -4.38
C MET A 217 -1.83 2.52 -4.83
N PHE A 218 -2.80 2.97 -5.65
CA PHE A 218 -2.87 4.35 -6.15
C PHE A 218 -3.91 5.20 -5.44
N SER A 219 -5.13 4.75 -5.35
CA SER A 219 -6.24 5.54 -4.81
C SER A 219 -6.92 4.87 -3.64
N LYS A 220 -7.52 5.66 -2.78
CA LYS A 220 -8.36 5.20 -1.67
C LYS A 220 -9.78 4.79 -2.15
N SER A 221 -9.90 4.36 -3.40
CA SER A 221 -11.13 3.80 -3.93
C SER A 221 -11.27 2.31 -3.57
N LEU A 222 -12.44 1.72 -3.81
CA LEU A 222 -12.62 0.27 -3.70
C LEU A 222 -12.08 -0.49 -4.91
N THR A 223 -11.26 0.15 -5.74
CA THR A 223 -10.59 -0.48 -6.87
C THR A 223 -9.70 -1.63 -6.39
N PRO A 224 -9.74 -2.80 -7.02
CA PRO A 224 -8.86 -3.91 -6.67
C PRO A 224 -7.40 -3.60 -7.04
N PHE A 225 -6.50 -4.49 -6.63
CA PHE A 225 -5.13 -4.47 -7.16
C PHE A 225 -5.14 -4.53 -8.69
N CYS A 226 -4.29 -3.74 -9.32
CA CYS A 226 -4.10 -3.79 -10.77
C CYS A 226 -3.46 -5.13 -11.20
N ARG A 227 -3.48 -5.42 -12.49
CA ARG A 227 -2.97 -6.70 -13.04
C ARG A 227 -1.52 -6.99 -12.65
N VAL A 228 -0.69 -5.96 -12.59
CA VAL A 228 0.73 -6.12 -12.22
C VAL A 228 0.88 -6.42 -10.73
N CYS A 229 0.15 -5.71 -9.88
CA CYS A 229 0.12 -5.99 -8.43
C CYS A 229 -0.43 -7.39 -8.13
N GLN A 230 -1.48 -7.82 -8.84
CA GLN A 230 -2.02 -9.18 -8.72
C GLN A 230 -0.97 -10.24 -9.06
N GLU A 231 -0.25 -10.07 -10.16
CA GLU A 231 0.82 -11.00 -10.57
C GLU A 231 1.94 -11.08 -9.51
N ALA A 232 2.34 -9.94 -8.94
CA ALA A 232 3.36 -9.94 -7.89
C ALA A 232 2.88 -10.72 -6.65
N ILE A 233 1.63 -10.49 -6.22
CA ILE A 233 1.00 -11.22 -5.11
C ILE A 233 0.91 -12.73 -5.44
N GLU A 234 0.48 -13.08 -6.64
CA GLU A 234 0.38 -14.47 -7.08
C GLU A 234 1.73 -15.18 -7.12
N GLN A 235 2.81 -14.48 -7.47
CA GLN A 235 4.17 -15.04 -7.44
C GLN A 235 4.59 -15.40 -6.03
N VAL A 236 4.33 -14.55 -5.05
CA VAL A 236 4.62 -14.85 -3.64
C VAL A 236 3.78 -16.02 -3.15
N ILE A 237 2.48 -16.05 -3.47
CA ILE A 237 1.62 -17.17 -3.10
C ILE A 237 2.14 -18.49 -3.70
N ARG A 238 2.53 -18.50 -4.96
CA ARG A 238 3.12 -19.69 -5.59
C ARG A 238 4.41 -20.14 -4.90
N PHE A 239 5.30 -19.19 -4.59
CA PHE A 239 6.55 -19.49 -3.88
C PHE A 239 6.33 -20.21 -2.55
N HIS A 240 5.25 -19.88 -1.82
CA HIS A 240 4.93 -20.54 -0.54
C HIS A 240 4.11 -21.82 -0.67
N THR A 241 3.53 -22.11 -1.84
CA THR A 241 2.58 -23.22 -2.01
C THR A 241 2.98 -24.27 -3.04
N GLU A 242 4.02 -24.04 -3.82
CA GLU A 242 4.60 -24.95 -4.82
C GLU A 242 6.04 -25.36 -4.42
#